data_dcd9caf28e8293e5e1fa5e1787731056
#
_entry.id   dcd9caf28e8293e5e1fa5e1787731056
#
_cell.length_a   1.000
_cell.length_b   1.000
_cell.length_c   1.000
_cell.angle_alpha   90.00
_cell.angle_beta   90.00
_cell.angle_gamma   90.00
#
_symmetry.space_group_name_H-M   'P 1'
#
loop_
_entity.id
_entity.type
_entity.pdbx_description
1 polymer ?
#
loop_
_entity_poly.entity_id
_entity_poly.type
_entity_poly.pdbx_seq_one_letter_code
_entity_poly.pdbx_strand_id
1 'polypeptide(L)'
;MDRIMMKVGNEALAFYEVGAREYLTCIEHIASDPENYFYRLIPAIVNLAFSIELSFKTFINEVDAKKCRHDLQKLLECVGNPIKDILVEAVITKMKQCDAAFNEESFWAYLDQNKEAFEDWRYYYQRGKIADITFLYDMATVIINVVKRTKRAQETIEQR
;
A
#
# COMPACT_ATOMS: atom_id res chain seq x y z
N MET A 1 -1.55 -7.69 33.40
CA MET A 1 -2.06 -6.89 32.26
C MET A 1 -1.40 -7.45 31.01
N ASP A 2 -2.12 -8.31 30.28
CA ASP A 2 -1.59 -8.97 29.11
C ASP A 2 -1.34 -7.92 28.01
N ARG A 3 -0.09 -7.80 27.57
CA ARG A 3 0.26 -6.98 26.43
C ARG A 3 -0.43 -7.57 25.20
N ILE A 4 -1.40 -6.86 24.64
CA ILE A 4 -1.96 -7.19 23.33
C ILE A 4 -0.85 -6.91 22.30
N MET A 5 -0.12 -7.96 21.94
CA MET A 5 0.85 -7.89 20.86
C MET A 5 0.08 -7.98 19.55
N MET A 6 -0.24 -6.83 18.94
CA MET A 6 -0.76 -6.82 17.57
C MET A 6 0.37 -7.26 16.63
N LYS A 7 0.14 -8.34 15.89
CA LYS A 7 1.08 -8.77 14.84
C LYS A 7 1.02 -7.76 13.70
N VAL A 8 2.17 -7.24 13.30
CA VAL A 8 2.32 -6.20 12.25
C VAL A 8 1.46 -6.44 11.00
N GLY A 9 1.24 -7.70 10.59
CA GLY A 9 0.39 -7.98 9.45
C GLY A 9 -1.12 -7.77 9.64
N ASN A 10 -1.63 -7.68 10.86
CA ASN A 10 -3.03 -7.39 11.12
C ASN A 10 -3.30 -5.88 11.01
N GLU A 11 -2.32 -5.05 11.38
CA GLU A 11 -2.41 -3.60 11.24
C GLU A 11 -2.47 -3.19 9.76
N ALA A 12 -1.61 -3.76 8.92
CA ALA A 12 -1.63 -3.52 7.47
C ALA A 12 -3.00 -3.83 6.86
N LEU A 13 -3.60 -4.97 7.25
CA LEU A 13 -4.95 -5.35 6.79
C LEU A 13 -6.01 -4.37 7.28
N ALA A 14 -5.97 -3.93 8.53
CA ALA A 14 -6.93 -2.98 9.08
C ALA A 14 -6.90 -1.65 8.32
N PHE A 15 -5.73 -1.10 8.05
CA PHE A 15 -5.59 0.13 7.26
C PHE A 15 -6.04 -0.07 5.80
N TYR A 16 -5.75 -1.24 5.22
CA TYR A 16 -6.24 -1.57 3.88
C TYR A 16 -7.77 -1.58 3.83
N GLU A 17 -8.44 -2.24 4.76
CA GLU A 17 -9.90 -2.35 4.79
C GLU A 17 -10.58 -0.98 4.91
N VAL A 18 -10.03 -0.09 5.74
CA VAL A 18 -10.53 1.30 5.87
C VAL A 18 -10.30 2.07 4.56
N GLY A 19 -9.07 2.05 4.04
CA GLY A 19 -8.72 2.79 2.82
C GLY A 19 -9.49 2.30 1.59
N ALA A 20 -9.63 0.98 1.44
CA ALA A 20 -10.38 0.38 0.33
C ALA A 20 -11.86 0.74 0.37
N ARG A 21 -12.48 0.67 1.55
CA ARG A 21 -13.89 1.07 1.72
C ARG A 21 -14.12 2.54 1.37
N GLU A 22 -13.28 3.45 1.88
CA GLU A 22 -13.40 4.87 1.55
C GLU A 22 -13.17 5.13 0.06
N TYR A 23 -12.18 4.48 -0.56
CA TYR A 23 -11.93 4.59 -2.00
C TYR A 23 -13.13 4.13 -2.82
N LEU A 24 -13.67 2.93 -2.57
CA LEU A 24 -14.80 2.38 -3.32
C LEU A 24 -16.06 3.24 -3.14
N THR A 25 -16.34 3.72 -1.93
CA THR A 25 -17.45 4.64 -1.67
C THR A 25 -17.29 5.94 -2.46
N CYS A 26 -16.08 6.50 -2.53
CA CYS A 26 -15.82 7.70 -3.31
C CYS A 26 -16.02 7.47 -4.81
N ILE A 27 -15.48 6.37 -5.37
CA ILE A 27 -15.65 6.05 -6.79
C ILE A 27 -17.12 5.89 -7.17
N GLU A 28 -17.93 5.30 -6.30
CA GLU A 28 -19.37 5.13 -6.55
C GLU A 28 -20.13 6.46 -6.60
N HIS A 29 -19.75 7.44 -5.79
CA HIS A 29 -20.55 8.66 -5.57
C HIS A 29 -19.90 9.95 -6.10
N ILE A 30 -18.60 9.99 -6.39
CA ILE A 30 -17.89 11.23 -6.75
C ILE A 30 -18.44 11.90 -8.01
N ALA A 31 -18.96 11.13 -8.97
CA ALA A 31 -19.55 11.68 -10.19
C ALA A 31 -20.85 12.46 -9.94
N SER A 32 -21.62 12.07 -8.91
CA SER A 32 -22.90 12.71 -8.55
C SER A 32 -22.73 13.81 -7.51
N ASP A 33 -21.71 13.76 -6.66
CA ASP A 33 -21.47 14.71 -5.56
C ASP A 33 -19.97 14.91 -5.32
N PRO A 34 -19.26 15.57 -6.27
CA PRO A 34 -17.81 15.73 -6.17
C PRO A 34 -17.36 16.56 -4.96
N GLU A 35 -18.16 17.56 -4.53
CA GLU A 35 -17.77 18.42 -3.42
C GLU A 35 -17.68 17.66 -2.08
N ASN A 36 -18.62 16.75 -1.83
CA ASN A 36 -18.62 15.98 -0.59
C ASN A 36 -17.67 14.79 -0.62
N TYR A 37 -17.44 14.16 -1.78
CA TYR A 37 -16.63 12.95 -1.87
C TYR A 37 -15.16 13.19 -2.17
N PHE A 38 -14.77 14.33 -2.72
CA PHE A 38 -13.37 14.65 -2.97
C PHE A 38 -12.52 14.60 -1.69
N TYR A 39 -12.98 15.21 -0.62
CA TYR A 39 -12.23 15.23 0.66
C TYR A 39 -12.16 13.86 1.35
N ARG A 40 -13.07 12.96 1.04
CA ARG A 40 -13.04 11.57 1.54
C ARG A 40 -11.96 10.72 0.87
N LEU A 41 -11.44 11.14 -0.28
CA LEU A 41 -10.29 10.49 -0.90
C LEU A 41 -9.00 10.66 -0.08
N ILE A 42 -8.88 11.74 0.70
CA ILE A 42 -7.68 11.99 1.53
C ILE A 42 -7.47 10.87 2.56
N PRO A 43 -8.44 10.52 3.41
CA PRO A 43 -8.31 9.36 4.30
C PRO A 43 -8.06 8.05 3.56
N ALA A 44 -8.64 7.85 2.36
CA ALA A 44 -8.38 6.66 1.56
C ALA A 44 -6.91 6.58 1.14
N ILE A 45 -6.34 7.67 0.61
CA ILE A 45 -4.93 7.73 0.21
C ILE A 45 -4.01 7.44 1.40
N VAL A 46 -4.24 8.10 2.53
CA VAL A 46 -3.42 7.93 3.75
C VAL A 46 -3.46 6.48 4.24
N ASN A 47 -4.65 5.89 4.34
CA ASN A 47 -4.80 4.53 4.84
C ASN A 47 -4.23 3.48 3.87
N LEU A 48 -4.41 3.65 2.55
CA LEU A 48 -3.84 2.75 1.54
C LEU A 48 -2.30 2.84 1.52
N ALA A 49 -1.73 4.04 1.52
CA ALA A 49 -0.29 4.23 1.58
C ALA A 49 0.31 3.64 2.86
N PHE A 50 -0.33 3.83 4.00
CA PHE A 50 0.12 3.28 5.26
C PHE A 50 0.00 1.75 5.32
N SER A 51 -1.05 1.17 4.73
CA SER A 51 -1.17 -0.28 4.56
C SER A 51 -0.02 -0.87 3.75
N ILE A 52 0.36 -0.23 2.64
CA ILE A 52 1.50 -0.63 1.82
C ILE A 52 2.80 -0.55 2.64
N GLU A 53 3.03 0.55 3.33
CA GLU A 53 4.20 0.74 4.20
C GLU A 53 4.33 -0.36 5.24
N LEU A 54 3.26 -0.63 6.00
CA LEU A 54 3.25 -1.66 7.02
C LEU A 54 3.46 -3.06 6.42
N SER A 55 2.92 -3.31 5.24
CA SER A 55 3.11 -4.57 4.51
C SER A 55 4.58 -4.78 4.14
N PHE A 56 5.26 -3.76 3.61
CA PHE A 56 6.69 -3.85 3.32
C PHE A 56 7.51 -4.08 4.59
N LYS A 57 7.19 -3.39 5.67
CA LYS A 57 7.87 -3.54 6.97
C LYS A 57 7.75 -4.96 7.56
N THR A 58 6.80 -5.78 7.11
CA THR A 58 6.75 -7.20 7.53
C THR A 58 7.94 -8.03 7.01
N PHE A 59 8.61 -7.57 5.96
CA PHE A 59 9.73 -8.25 5.31
C PHE A 59 11.09 -7.63 5.62
N ILE A 60 11.13 -6.55 6.40
CA ILE A 60 12.34 -5.76 6.67
C ILE A 60 12.63 -5.78 8.17
N ASN A 61 13.91 -5.71 8.56
CA ASN A 61 14.29 -5.53 9.95
C ASN A 61 13.98 -4.09 10.45
N GLU A 62 13.89 -3.92 11.77
CA GLU A 62 13.54 -2.62 12.37
C GLU A 62 14.53 -1.49 12.05
N VAL A 63 15.82 -1.80 11.89
CA VAL A 63 16.85 -0.80 11.63
C VAL A 63 16.66 -0.18 10.25
N ASP A 64 16.48 -1.03 9.22
CA ASP A 64 16.25 -0.57 7.87
C ASP A 64 14.87 0.10 7.71
N ALA A 65 13.84 -0.44 8.37
CA ALA A 65 12.53 0.18 8.41
C ALA A 65 12.56 1.62 8.96
N LYS A 66 13.33 1.86 10.04
CA LYS A 66 13.51 3.20 10.60
C LYS A 66 14.26 4.15 9.67
N LYS A 67 15.25 3.65 8.92
CA LYS A 67 15.99 4.47 7.94
C LYS A 67 15.11 4.89 6.75
N CYS A 68 14.26 3.99 6.27
CA CYS A 68 13.39 4.25 5.12
C CYS A 68 12.21 5.17 5.46
N ARG A 69 11.84 5.27 6.76
CA ARG A 69 10.70 6.08 7.25
C ARG A 69 9.39 5.70 6.55
N HIS A 70 8.81 6.64 5.79
CA HIS A 70 7.55 6.50 5.07
C HIS A 70 7.73 6.45 3.54
N ASP A 71 8.96 6.40 3.06
CA ASP A 71 9.28 6.33 1.64
C ASP A 71 9.04 4.91 1.12
N LEU A 72 7.95 4.73 0.37
CA LEU A 72 7.53 3.43 -0.14
C LEU A 72 8.54 2.80 -1.10
N GLN A 73 9.24 3.61 -1.89
CA GLN A 73 10.26 3.12 -2.82
C GLN A 73 11.45 2.55 -2.07
N LYS A 74 11.99 3.29 -1.09
CA LYS A 74 13.09 2.80 -0.25
C LYS A 74 12.70 1.57 0.54
N LEU A 75 11.48 1.53 1.06
CA LEU A 75 10.98 0.35 1.76
C LEU A 75 10.93 -0.88 0.85
N LEU A 76 10.42 -0.74 -0.37
CA LEU A 76 10.39 -1.84 -1.35
C LEU A 76 11.80 -2.30 -1.74
N GLU A 77 12.75 -1.38 -1.91
CA GLU A 77 14.15 -1.71 -2.18
C GLU A 77 14.77 -2.51 -1.02
N CYS A 78 14.43 -2.17 0.23
CA CYS A 78 14.90 -2.88 1.42
C CYS A 78 14.26 -4.27 1.60
N VAL A 79 13.10 -4.54 1.02
CA VAL A 79 12.45 -5.87 1.07
C VAL A 79 13.37 -6.95 0.48
N GLY A 80 14.09 -6.62 -0.59
CA GLY A 80 15.05 -7.54 -1.21
C GLY A 80 14.40 -8.67 -2.01
N ASN A 81 15.24 -9.34 -2.80
CA ASN A 81 14.82 -10.47 -3.64
C ASN A 81 14.77 -11.79 -2.83
N PRO A 82 13.89 -12.73 -3.17
CA PRO A 82 12.96 -12.73 -4.31
C PRO A 82 11.61 -12.02 -4.03
N ILE A 83 11.32 -11.61 -2.80
CA ILE A 83 10.00 -11.08 -2.43
C ILE A 83 9.70 -9.78 -3.19
N LYS A 84 10.67 -8.90 -3.32
CA LYS A 84 10.54 -7.66 -4.10
C LYS A 84 10.07 -7.95 -5.52
N ASP A 85 10.70 -8.89 -6.22
CA ASP A 85 10.35 -9.21 -7.60
C ASP A 85 8.93 -9.79 -7.70
N ILE A 86 8.53 -10.64 -6.76
CA ILE A 86 7.17 -11.18 -6.67
C ILE A 86 6.15 -10.06 -6.50
N LEU A 87 6.41 -9.10 -5.62
CA LEU A 87 5.52 -7.96 -5.37
C LEU A 87 5.39 -7.06 -6.60
N VAL A 88 6.51 -6.71 -7.22
CA VAL A 88 6.56 -5.86 -8.42
C VAL A 88 5.80 -6.52 -9.57
N GLU A 89 6.08 -7.79 -9.87
CA GLU A 89 5.42 -8.53 -10.94
C GLU A 89 3.91 -8.67 -10.70
N ALA A 90 3.50 -8.92 -9.46
CA ALA A 90 2.09 -9.03 -9.12
C ALA A 90 1.34 -7.70 -9.31
N VAL A 91 1.95 -6.56 -8.95
CA VAL A 91 1.35 -5.24 -9.20
C VAL A 91 1.28 -4.94 -10.69
N ILE A 92 2.35 -5.19 -11.45
CA ILE A 92 2.36 -5.01 -12.91
C ILE A 92 1.25 -5.85 -13.57
N THR A 93 1.11 -7.11 -13.16
CA THR A 93 0.06 -8.00 -13.66
C THR A 93 -1.34 -7.45 -13.40
N LYS A 94 -1.55 -6.90 -12.21
CA LYS A 94 -2.83 -6.25 -11.86
C LYS A 94 -3.10 -5.02 -12.72
N MET A 95 -2.11 -4.14 -12.86
CA MET A 95 -2.25 -2.91 -13.64
C MET A 95 -2.47 -3.16 -15.12
N LYS A 96 -1.89 -4.22 -15.68
CA LYS A 96 -2.13 -4.64 -17.08
C LYS A 96 -3.57 -5.01 -17.39
N GLN A 97 -4.39 -5.29 -16.41
CA GLN A 97 -5.82 -5.53 -16.60
C GLN A 97 -6.55 -4.26 -17.07
N CYS A 98 -6.05 -3.09 -16.69
CA CYS A 98 -6.62 -1.79 -17.05
C CYS A 98 -5.81 -1.09 -18.17
N ASP A 99 -4.50 -1.30 -18.18
CA ASP A 99 -3.57 -0.72 -19.16
C ASP A 99 -2.58 -1.81 -19.63
N ALA A 100 -2.85 -2.38 -20.81
CA ALA A 100 -2.03 -3.46 -21.36
C ALA A 100 -0.57 -3.04 -21.64
N ALA A 101 -0.28 -1.75 -21.77
CA ALA A 101 1.07 -1.22 -21.98
C ALA A 101 1.86 -1.03 -20.66
N PHE A 102 1.19 -1.18 -19.51
CA PHE A 102 1.84 -1.02 -18.22
C PHE A 102 2.99 -2.02 -18.04
N ASN A 103 4.15 -1.55 -17.65
CA ASN A 103 5.37 -2.32 -17.53
C ASN A 103 6.17 -1.93 -16.28
N GLU A 104 7.37 -2.48 -16.11
CA GLU A 104 8.21 -2.22 -14.94
C GLU A 104 8.65 -0.75 -14.86
N GLU A 105 8.97 -0.11 -15.99
CA GLU A 105 9.31 1.33 -16.01
C GLU A 105 8.11 2.17 -15.53
N SER A 106 6.91 1.84 -16.00
CA SER A 106 5.67 2.47 -15.52
C SER A 106 5.49 2.28 -14.01
N PHE A 107 5.70 1.06 -13.51
CA PHE A 107 5.60 0.77 -12.08
C PHE A 107 6.52 1.68 -11.25
N TRP A 108 7.79 1.76 -11.60
CA TRP A 108 8.74 2.58 -10.85
C TRP A 108 8.43 4.08 -10.95
N ALA A 109 7.94 4.57 -12.09
CA ALA A 109 7.51 5.96 -12.24
C ALA A 109 6.30 6.29 -11.36
N TYR A 110 5.30 5.41 -11.31
CA TYR A 110 4.13 5.59 -10.44
C TYR A 110 4.50 5.48 -8.96
N LEU A 111 5.39 4.57 -8.61
CA LEU A 111 5.88 4.43 -7.24
C LEU A 111 6.65 5.67 -6.80
N ASP A 112 7.53 6.21 -7.64
CA ASP A 112 8.28 7.44 -7.34
C ASP A 112 7.35 8.63 -7.10
N GLN A 113 6.28 8.76 -7.91
CA GLN A 113 5.27 9.80 -7.73
C GLN A 113 4.52 9.68 -6.39
N ASN A 114 4.31 8.46 -5.90
CA ASN A 114 3.50 8.17 -4.72
C ASN A 114 4.33 7.75 -3.48
N LYS A 115 5.64 7.74 -3.56
CA LYS A 115 6.53 7.20 -2.51
C LYS A 115 6.34 7.82 -1.13
N GLU A 116 5.96 9.08 -1.06
CA GLU A 116 5.73 9.83 0.18
C GLU A 116 4.23 10.08 0.45
N ALA A 117 3.34 9.32 -0.21
CA ALA A 117 1.89 9.56 -0.17
C ALA A 117 1.33 9.61 1.26
N PHE A 118 1.82 8.77 2.18
CA PHE A 118 1.38 8.79 3.56
C PHE A 118 1.67 10.14 4.26
N GLU A 119 2.87 10.68 4.11
CA GLU A 119 3.24 11.97 4.71
C GLU A 119 2.61 13.15 3.98
N ASP A 120 2.66 13.15 2.66
CA ASP A 120 2.18 14.24 1.82
C ASP A 120 0.68 14.49 2.01
N TRP A 121 -0.11 13.42 2.08
CA TRP A 121 -1.56 13.53 2.20
C TRP A 121 -2.05 13.69 3.63
N ARG A 122 -1.31 13.22 4.62
CA ARG A 122 -1.56 13.55 6.02
C ARG A 122 -1.44 15.06 6.29
N TYR A 123 -0.56 15.73 5.53
CA TYR A 123 -0.34 17.17 5.59
C TYR A 123 -0.78 17.90 4.31
N TYR A 124 -1.83 17.40 3.65
CA TYR A 124 -2.33 17.88 2.36
C TYR A 124 -2.47 19.41 2.29
N TYR A 125 -3.03 20.05 3.31
CA TYR A 125 -3.20 21.49 3.35
C TYR A 125 -1.88 22.29 3.31
N GLN A 126 -0.76 21.65 3.56
CA GLN A 126 0.57 22.28 3.57
C GLN A 126 1.37 22.02 2.32
N ARG A 127 1.16 20.90 1.62
CA ARG A 127 2.06 20.40 0.57
C ARG A 127 1.46 20.37 -0.84
N GLY A 128 0.14 20.25 -0.99
CA GLY A 128 -0.55 20.35 -2.28
C GLY A 128 -0.08 19.40 -3.38
N LYS A 129 0.34 18.17 -3.06
CA LYS A 129 0.86 17.20 -4.03
C LYS A 129 -0.25 16.36 -4.67
N ILE A 130 0.05 15.77 -5.84
CA ILE A 130 -0.84 14.84 -6.56
C ILE A 130 -0.47 13.40 -6.17
N ALA A 131 -1.49 12.58 -5.89
CA ALA A 131 -1.34 11.14 -5.73
C ALA A 131 -2.23 10.40 -6.73
N ASP A 132 -1.78 9.25 -7.22
CA ASP A 132 -2.61 8.33 -7.98
C ASP A 132 -3.27 7.32 -7.03
N ILE A 133 -4.51 7.62 -6.66
CA ILE A 133 -5.24 6.79 -5.69
C ILE A 133 -5.62 5.41 -6.27
N THR A 134 -5.85 5.31 -7.57
CA THR A 134 -6.15 4.03 -8.23
C THR A 134 -4.93 3.11 -8.17
N PHE A 135 -3.75 3.66 -8.45
CA PHE A 135 -2.49 2.92 -8.31
C PHE A 135 -2.27 2.46 -6.86
N LEU A 136 -2.46 3.35 -5.89
CA LEU A 136 -2.32 2.99 -4.47
C LEU A 136 -3.31 1.92 -4.05
N TYR A 137 -4.56 1.98 -4.51
CA TYR A 137 -5.58 0.97 -4.22
C TYR A 137 -5.21 -0.40 -4.82
N ASP A 138 -4.85 -0.46 -6.09
CA ASP A 138 -4.48 -1.70 -6.76
C ASP A 138 -3.20 -2.29 -6.16
N MET A 139 -2.20 -1.46 -5.89
CA MET A 139 -0.96 -1.86 -5.23
C MET A 139 -1.22 -2.40 -3.82
N ALA A 140 -2.00 -1.72 -3.00
CA ALA A 140 -2.34 -2.18 -1.65
C ALA A 140 -3.10 -3.52 -1.68
N THR A 141 -4.05 -3.67 -2.60
CA THR A 141 -4.83 -4.91 -2.79
C THR A 141 -3.93 -6.10 -3.10
N VAL A 142 -3.00 -5.93 -4.02
CA VAL A 142 -2.05 -6.98 -4.42
C VAL A 142 -1.12 -7.33 -3.27
N ILE A 143 -0.51 -6.32 -2.65
CA ILE A 143 0.49 -6.51 -1.59
C ILE A 143 -0.14 -7.21 -0.37
N ILE A 144 -1.33 -6.81 0.06
CA ILE A 144 -2.00 -7.44 1.20
C ILE A 144 -2.31 -8.92 0.92
N ASN A 145 -2.63 -9.26 -0.31
CA ASN A 145 -2.86 -10.64 -0.71
C ASN A 145 -1.56 -11.47 -0.70
N VAL A 146 -0.44 -10.91 -1.13
CA VAL A 146 0.87 -11.57 -1.05
C VAL A 146 1.26 -11.79 0.40
N VAL A 147 1.13 -10.78 1.27
CA VAL A 147 1.43 -10.90 2.70
C VAL A 147 0.60 -12.00 3.36
N LYS A 148 -0.70 -12.08 3.08
CA LYS A 148 -1.58 -13.14 3.61
C LYS A 148 -1.13 -14.53 3.19
N ARG A 149 -0.74 -14.71 1.91
CA ARG A 149 -0.27 -16.00 1.39
C ARG A 149 1.06 -16.42 2.04
N THR A 150 2.00 -15.50 2.16
CA THR A 150 3.31 -15.75 2.78
C THR A 150 3.15 -16.18 4.23
N LYS A 151 2.29 -15.53 5.00
CA LYS A 151 2.01 -15.91 6.40
C LYS A 151 1.42 -17.31 6.53
N ARG A 152 0.41 -17.63 5.71
CA ARG A 152 -0.20 -18.98 5.72
C ARG A 152 0.82 -20.07 5.41
N ALA A 153 1.75 -19.81 4.47
CA ALA A 153 2.81 -20.75 4.14
C ALA A 153 3.77 -20.98 5.33
N GLN A 154 4.15 -19.92 6.05
CA GLN A 154 4.99 -20.01 7.25
C GLN A 154 4.31 -20.80 8.38
N GLU A 155 3.04 -20.49 8.69
CA GLU A 155 2.28 -21.20 9.73
C GLU A 155 2.13 -22.70 9.44
N THR A 156 2.01 -23.07 8.16
CA THR A 156 1.94 -24.50 7.74
C THR A 156 3.26 -25.23 7.94
N ILE A 157 4.39 -24.54 7.80
CA ILE A 157 5.73 -25.14 8.01
C ILE A 157 6.01 -25.33 9.50
N GLU A 158 5.62 -24.37 10.35
CA GLU A 158 5.84 -24.42 11.81
C GLU A 158 4.97 -25.48 12.51
N GLN A 159 3.88 -25.94 11.89
CA GLN A 159 2.98 -26.98 12.40
C GLN A 159 3.41 -28.42 12.01
N ARG A 160 4.49 -28.60 11.28
CA ARG A 160 5.03 -29.92 10.88
C ARG A 160 6.29 -30.28 11.65
#